data_c85eba52ce437ee01fe439c046fae759
#
_entry.id   c85eba52ce437ee01fe439c046fae759
#
_cell.length_a   1.000
_cell.length_b   1.000
_cell.length_c   1.000
_cell.angle_alpha   90.00
_cell.angle_beta   90.00
_cell.angle_gamma   90.00
#
_symmetry.space_group_name_H-M   'P 1'
#
loop_
_entity.id
_entity.type
_entity.pdbx_description
1 polymer ?
#
loop_
_entity_poly.entity_id
_entity_poly.type
_entity_poly.pdbx_seq_one_letter_code
_entity_poly.pdbx_strand_id
1 'polypeptide(L)'
;MRLVRRMLFGLLLPACVGLAQAQTEIRLWHAMGGAAGGVLAELVERFNREQKDYRLVAVHKGGYEQALAAALEGQRAGAGPHLVQVYEIGTAELMAARGAWRPLWQAAREAGEDLDAKRFLPAVAGYFSDGDGRLLALPFAISTPVLFYSKTAFARSGLDPERPPRTWYEMPKAMEALLEAGFACAYTTTWPAWVHVENMSTWHNQEFATRDNGLAGLDARLAFNTHLLMRHISKLSSWSRSGYFTYSGRRLEGERRFASGECAMLTASSASYAEFVGAVAFELGVAQLPYYDDVRGAPHHSLVGGAGLWVLAGKPAAETRGAVKFLAFLARPEIQREWHRRTGYVPATRAAWERARSEGFYAAHPAHAVAIGQLLGNAPTRRSRGIRLGEFAAIRAIVEEELEAVWRGERAPKLALDEAVARGNALLRRFEAAQRQAGTGVPARPPR
;
A
#
# COMPACT_ATOMS: atom_id res chain seq x y z
N MET A 1 4.23 34.21 -90.23
CA MET A 1 3.93 34.45 -88.83
C MET A 1 3.60 33.11 -88.16
N ARG A 2 4.54 32.57 -87.34
CA ARG A 2 4.38 31.32 -86.65
C ARG A 2 4.18 31.63 -85.17
N LEU A 3 2.98 31.28 -84.58
CA LEU A 3 2.71 31.36 -83.16
C LEU A 3 3.32 30.15 -82.45
N VAL A 4 4.20 30.36 -81.52
CA VAL A 4 4.75 29.35 -80.61
C VAL A 4 3.88 29.33 -79.35
N ARG A 5 3.18 28.18 -79.17
CA ARG A 5 2.34 27.89 -77.99
C ARG A 5 3.22 27.25 -76.91
N ARG A 6 3.52 27.97 -75.82
CA ARG A 6 4.23 27.46 -74.64
C ARG A 6 3.23 26.67 -73.76
N MET A 7 3.43 25.33 -73.68
CA MET A 7 2.79 24.48 -72.66
C MET A 7 3.51 24.63 -71.32
N LEU A 8 2.86 25.17 -70.32
CA LEU A 8 3.30 25.08 -68.92
C LEU A 8 2.87 23.70 -68.36
N PHE A 9 3.84 22.86 -68.06
CA PHE A 9 3.69 21.65 -67.29
C PHE A 9 3.72 22.03 -65.80
N GLY A 10 2.54 22.10 -65.13
CA GLY A 10 2.46 22.27 -63.66
C GLY A 10 2.84 20.94 -62.99
N LEU A 11 3.94 20.88 -62.26
CA LEU A 11 4.26 19.77 -61.35
C LEU A 11 3.36 19.86 -60.14
N LEU A 12 2.36 18.99 -60.06
CA LEU A 12 1.58 18.71 -58.82
C LEU A 12 2.47 17.83 -57.94
N LEU A 13 3.13 18.40 -56.91
CA LEU A 13 3.70 17.67 -55.81
C LEU A 13 2.56 17.11 -54.93
N PRO A 14 2.46 15.79 -54.66
CA PRO A 14 1.50 15.27 -53.72
C PRO A 14 1.95 15.71 -52.31
N ALA A 15 1.16 16.55 -51.67
CA ALA A 15 1.29 16.85 -50.25
C ALA A 15 0.90 15.58 -49.48
N CYS A 16 1.90 14.80 -49.03
CA CYS A 16 1.68 13.78 -48.01
C CYS A 16 1.25 14.47 -46.72
N VAL A 17 -0.05 14.65 -46.52
CA VAL A 17 -0.61 14.98 -45.23
C VAL A 17 -0.45 13.73 -44.36
N GLY A 18 0.63 13.66 -43.61
CA GLY A 18 0.79 12.66 -42.56
C GLY A 18 -0.36 12.84 -41.59
N LEU A 19 -1.32 11.92 -41.60
CA LEU A 19 -2.34 11.80 -40.57
C LEU A 19 -1.61 11.61 -39.26
N ALA A 20 -1.49 12.66 -38.45
CA ALA A 20 -1.05 12.54 -37.07
C ALA A 20 -2.06 11.62 -36.38
N GLN A 21 -1.69 10.36 -36.18
CA GLN A 21 -2.52 9.40 -35.50
C GLN A 21 -2.69 9.88 -34.06
N ALA A 22 -3.92 10.25 -33.67
CA ALA A 22 -4.22 10.71 -32.33
C ALA A 22 -3.86 9.63 -31.33
N GLN A 23 -3.05 10.00 -30.33
CA GLN A 23 -2.68 9.06 -29.26
C GLN A 23 -3.93 8.54 -28.55
N THR A 24 -3.96 7.25 -28.26
CA THR A 24 -5.03 6.65 -27.46
C THR A 24 -4.89 7.08 -25.99
N GLU A 25 -5.91 7.78 -25.46
CA GLU A 25 -5.90 8.25 -24.08
C GLU A 25 -6.15 7.09 -23.09
N ILE A 26 -5.28 6.97 -22.08
CA ILE A 26 -5.38 6.00 -20.98
C ILE A 26 -5.51 6.77 -19.67
N ARG A 27 -6.57 6.51 -18.92
CA ARG A 27 -6.84 7.18 -17.64
C ARG A 27 -6.48 6.30 -16.46
N LEU A 28 -5.66 6.84 -15.54
CA LEU A 28 -5.35 6.28 -14.22
C LEU A 28 -6.00 7.15 -13.13
N TRP A 29 -6.84 6.56 -12.28
CA TRP A 29 -7.32 7.23 -11.07
C TRP A 29 -6.54 6.75 -9.85
N HIS A 30 -6.03 7.69 -9.05
CA HIS A 30 -5.14 7.40 -7.94
C HIS A 30 -5.39 8.29 -6.72
N ALA A 31 -4.82 7.88 -5.57
CA ALA A 31 -4.90 8.57 -4.29
C ALA A 31 -3.52 9.11 -3.82
N MET A 32 -2.53 9.19 -4.72
CA MET A 32 -1.19 9.62 -4.34
C MET A 32 -1.12 11.13 -4.28
N GLY A 33 -0.78 11.67 -3.10
CA GLY A 33 -0.49 13.08 -2.86
C GLY A 33 0.98 13.29 -2.49
N GLY A 34 1.34 14.50 -2.04
CA GLY A 34 2.66 14.85 -1.54
C GLY A 34 3.82 14.51 -2.48
N ALA A 35 4.96 14.15 -1.91
CA ALA A 35 6.16 13.79 -2.66
C ALA A 35 5.93 12.62 -3.63
N ALA A 36 5.20 11.58 -3.19
CA ALA A 36 4.91 10.42 -4.02
C ALA A 36 4.03 10.75 -5.24
N GLY A 37 3.06 11.67 -5.08
CA GLY A 37 2.24 12.18 -6.17
C GLY A 37 3.07 12.91 -7.23
N GLY A 38 4.03 13.71 -6.81
CA GLY A 38 4.98 14.40 -7.70
C GLY A 38 5.82 13.43 -8.51
N VAL A 39 6.38 12.40 -7.87
CA VAL A 39 7.16 11.36 -8.57
C VAL A 39 6.29 10.59 -9.57
N LEU A 40 5.05 10.25 -9.21
CA LEU A 40 4.11 9.59 -10.14
C LEU A 40 3.85 10.46 -11.38
N ALA A 41 3.63 11.77 -11.20
CA ALA A 41 3.39 12.69 -12.30
C ALA A 41 4.60 12.72 -13.28
N GLU A 42 5.84 12.79 -12.77
CA GLU A 42 7.05 12.74 -13.58
C GLU A 42 7.18 11.41 -14.36
N LEU A 43 6.84 10.27 -13.72
CA LEU A 43 6.85 8.96 -14.38
C LEU A 43 5.80 8.88 -15.49
N VAL A 44 4.62 9.47 -15.29
CA VAL A 44 3.57 9.59 -16.31
C VAL A 44 4.07 10.40 -17.51
N GLU A 45 4.67 11.56 -17.27
CA GLU A 45 5.24 12.38 -18.33
C GLU A 45 6.36 11.65 -19.07
N ARG A 46 7.21 10.92 -18.35
CA ARG A 46 8.27 10.11 -18.94
C ARG A 46 7.72 9.02 -19.86
N PHE A 47 6.71 8.26 -19.41
CA PHE A 47 6.01 7.28 -20.23
C PHE A 47 5.44 7.93 -21.51
N ASN A 48 4.79 9.07 -21.38
CA ASN A 48 4.20 9.80 -22.49
C ASN A 48 5.26 10.31 -23.51
N ARG A 49 6.48 10.59 -23.04
CA ARG A 49 7.60 11.01 -23.95
C ARG A 49 8.29 9.83 -24.63
N GLU A 50 8.37 8.65 -23.97
CA GLU A 50 9.09 7.47 -24.48
C GLU A 50 8.37 6.79 -25.66
N GLN A 51 7.07 7.06 -25.86
CA GLN A 51 6.28 6.44 -26.91
C GLN A 51 5.22 7.42 -27.46
N LYS A 52 4.61 7.11 -28.62
CA LYS A 52 3.67 7.98 -29.33
C LYS A 52 2.27 7.38 -29.51
N ASP A 53 2.06 6.13 -29.11
CA ASP A 53 0.81 5.40 -29.35
C ASP A 53 -0.24 5.76 -28.30
N TYR A 54 0.18 6.03 -27.06
CA TYR A 54 -0.69 6.22 -25.91
C TYR A 54 -0.37 7.52 -25.18
N ARG A 55 -1.41 8.14 -24.63
CA ARG A 55 -1.29 9.27 -23.70
C ARG A 55 -1.89 8.87 -22.35
N LEU A 56 -1.05 8.64 -21.35
CA LEU A 56 -1.53 8.42 -19.99
C LEU A 56 -1.92 9.75 -19.33
N VAL A 57 -3.11 9.76 -18.71
CA VAL A 57 -3.63 10.87 -17.90
C VAL A 57 -3.89 10.34 -16.50
N ALA A 58 -3.08 10.77 -15.53
CA ALA A 58 -3.27 10.45 -14.12
C ALA A 58 -4.15 11.50 -13.45
N VAL A 59 -5.17 11.05 -12.72
CA VAL A 59 -6.14 11.91 -12.05
C VAL A 59 -6.18 11.57 -10.57
N HIS A 60 -5.80 12.51 -9.72
CA HIS A 60 -5.91 12.39 -8.28
C HIS A 60 -7.38 12.46 -7.84
N LYS A 61 -7.84 11.49 -7.04
CA LYS A 61 -9.25 11.34 -6.61
C LYS A 61 -9.44 11.51 -5.11
N GLY A 62 -8.53 12.20 -4.43
CA GLY A 62 -8.54 12.29 -2.97
C GLY A 62 -7.87 11.07 -2.33
N GLY A 63 -8.42 10.56 -1.23
CA GLY A 63 -7.89 9.37 -0.55
C GLY A 63 -8.21 8.05 -1.25
N TYR A 64 -7.76 6.96 -0.67
CA TYR A 64 -7.94 5.62 -1.24
C TYR A 64 -9.41 5.20 -1.35
N GLU A 65 -10.21 5.49 -0.32
CA GLU A 65 -11.65 5.21 -0.29
C GLU A 65 -12.38 5.96 -1.41
N GLN A 66 -12.06 7.26 -1.57
CA GLN A 66 -12.66 8.10 -2.61
C GLN A 66 -12.26 7.62 -4.02
N ALA A 67 -11.00 7.23 -4.22
CA ALA A 67 -10.53 6.72 -5.51
C ALA A 67 -11.24 5.40 -5.90
N LEU A 68 -11.40 4.48 -4.94
CA LEU A 68 -12.10 3.22 -5.17
C LEU A 68 -13.60 3.44 -5.43
N ALA A 69 -14.27 4.23 -4.59
CA ALA A 69 -15.69 4.54 -4.74
C ALA A 69 -15.99 5.20 -6.10
N ALA A 70 -15.21 6.22 -6.46
CA ALA A 70 -15.33 6.89 -7.75
C ALA A 70 -15.11 5.92 -8.93
N ALA A 71 -14.13 5.00 -8.83
CA ALA A 71 -13.86 4.01 -9.88
C ALA A 71 -15.03 3.03 -10.05
N LEU A 72 -15.58 2.53 -8.95
CA LEU A 72 -16.74 1.61 -8.98
C LEU A 72 -18.00 2.30 -9.51
N GLU A 73 -18.24 3.55 -9.14
CA GLU A 73 -19.35 4.35 -9.67
C GLU A 73 -19.16 4.63 -11.17
N GLY A 74 -17.97 5.12 -11.54
CA GLY A 74 -17.64 5.36 -12.95
C GLY A 74 -17.75 4.10 -13.81
N GLN A 75 -17.36 2.92 -13.26
CA GLN A 75 -17.47 1.65 -13.95
C GLN A 75 -18.93 1.29 -14.21
N ARG A 76 -19.81 1.48 -13.23
CA ARG A 76 -21.27 1.27 -13.41
C ARG A 76 -21.88 2.21 -14.44
N ALA A 77 -21.40 3.45 -14.50
CA ALA A 77 -21.83 4.46 -15.46
C ALA A 77 -21.17 4.34 -16.86
N GLY A 78 -20.28 3.37 -17.08
CA GLY A 78 -19.53 3.24 -18.34
C GLY A 78 -18.45 4.32 -18.55
N ALA A 79 -18.18 5.19 -17.56
CA ALA A 79 -17.26 6.32 -17.61
C ALA A 79 -16.02 6.15 -16.73
N GLY A 80 -15.78 4.96 -16.18
CA GLY A 80 -14.64 4.65 -15.32
C GLY A 80 -13.29 4.77 -16.02
N PRO A 81 -12.17 4.80 -15.26
CA PRO A 81 -10.82 4.84 -15.82
C PRO A 81 -10.41 3.49 -16.42
N HIS A 82 -9.22 3.42 -17.00
CA HIS A 82 -8.60 2.16 -17.46
C HIS A 82 -7.86 1.46 -16.34
N LEU A 83 -7.26 2.27 -15.46
CA LEU A 83 -6.50 1.84 -14.29
C LEU A 83 -7.00 2.56 -13.03
N VAL A 84 -7.05 1.84 -11.92
CA VAL A 84 -7.33 2.41 -10.60
C VAL A 84 -6.32 1.93 -9.58
N GLN A 85 -5.88 2.84 -8.73
CA GLN A 85 -5.09 2.51 -7.55
C GLN A 85 -6.02 2.07 -6.42
N VAL A 86 -5.83 0.84 -5.94
CA VAL A 86 -6.61 0.29 -4.83
C VAL A 86 -5.66 -0.11 -3.71
N TYR A 87 -5.94 0.40 -2.51
CA TYR A 87 -5.20 0.07 -1.31
C TYR A 87 -5.53 -1.35 -0.82
N GLU A 88 -4.71 -1.89 0.08
CA GLU A 88 -4.79 -3.29 0.49
C GLU A 88 -6.18 -3.67 1.02
N ILE A 89 -6.80 -2.85 1.86
CA ILE A 89 -8.11 -3.17 2.45
C ILE A 89 -9.29 -3.00 1.48
N GLY A 90 -9.13 -2.26 0.38
CA GLY A 90 -10.14 -2.11 -0.67
C GLY A 90 -10.15 -3.25 -1.71
N THR A 91 -9.16 -4.14 -1.64
CA THR A 91 -8.97 -5.22 -2.64
C THR A 91 -10.17 -6.15 -2.74
N ALA A 92 -10.71 -6.62 -1.62
CA ALA A 92 -11.84 -7.54 -1.61
C ALA A 92 -13.14 -6.89 -2.12
N GLU A 93 -13.34 -5.59 -1.86
CA GLU A 93 -14.47 -4.82 -2.37
C GLU A 93 -14.41 -4.69 -3.90
N LEU A 94 -13.26 -4.33 -4.47
CA LEU A 94 -13.08 -4.30 -5.92
C LEU A 94 -13.30 -5.69 -6.52
N MET A 95 -12.74 -6.75 -5.91
CA MET A 95 -12.88 -8.12 -6.39
C MET A 95 -14.33 -8.61 -6.36
N ALA A 96 -15.14 -8.14 -5.40
CA ALA A 96 -16.57 -8.42 -5.30
C ALA A 96 -17.40 -7.76 -6.40
N ALA A 97 -16.92 -6.68 -7.00
CA ALA A 97 -17.54 -6.00 -8.14
C ALA A 97 -17.29 -6.81 -9.44
N ARG A 98 -18.05 -7.90 -9.60
CA ARG A 98 -17.90 -8.84 -10.72
C ARG A 98 -18.03 -8.14 -12.06
N GLY A 99 -17.09 -8.44 -12.97
CA GLY A 99 -17.06 -7.83 -14.30
C GLY A 99 -16.53 -6.39 -14.33
N ALA A 100 -16.20 -5.77 -13.17
CA ALA A 100 -15.66 -4.42 -13.13
C ALA A 100 -14.15 -4.36 -13.39
N TRP A 101 -13.43 -5.45 -13.22
CA TRP A 101 -11.97 -5.53 -13.32
C TRP A 101 -11.52 -6.78 -14.09
N ARG A 102 -10.25 -6.76 -14.49
CA ARG A 102 -9.60 -7.89 -15.20
C ARG A 102 -8.33 -8.29 -14.46
N PRO A 103 -8.05 -9.60 -14.27
CA PRO A 103 -6.77 -10.05 -13.74
C PRO A 103 -5.61 -9.56 -14.60
N LEU A 104 -4.59 -8.97 -13.95
CA LEU A 104 -3.43 -8.43 -14.65
C LEU A 104 -2.72 -9.49 -15.49
N TRP A 105 -2.57 -10.73 -14.97
CA TRP A 105 -1.91 -11.80 -15.71
C TRP A 105 -2.58 -12.09 -17.07
N GLN A 106 -3.92 -11.97 -17.12
CA GLN A 106 -4.67 -12.17 -18.36
C GLN A 106 -4.49 -11.00 -19.32
N ALA A 107 -4.66 -9.78 -18.82
CA ALA A 107 -4.49 -8.56 -19.62
C ALA A 107 -3.04 -8.42 -20.14
N ALA A 108 -2.04 -8.78 -19.34
CA ALA A 108 -0.63 -8.77 -19.73
C ALA A 108 -0.33 -9.76 -20.85
N ARG A 109 -0.84 -11.00 -20.74
CA ARG A 109 -0.70 -12.01 -21.79
C ARG A 109 -1.30 -11.54 -23.13
N GLU A 110 -2.50 -10.95 -23.11
CA GLU A 110 -3.17 -10.42 -24.30
C GLU A 110 -2.45 -9.21 -24.90
N ALA A 111 -1.77 -8.41 -24.05
CA ALA A 111 -0.96 -7.27 -24.47
C ALA A 111 0.45 -7.66 -24.95
N GLY A 112 0.88 -8.90 -24.73
CA GLY A 112 2.24 -9.36 -25.02
C GLY A 112 3.30 -8.85 -24.05
N GLU A 113 2.91 -8.52 -22.80
CA GLU A 113 3.79 -7.98 -21.76
C GLU A 113 4.12 -9.04 -20.69
N ASP A 114 5.41 -9.11 -20.29
CA ASP A 114 5.87 -10.02 -19.24
C ASP A 114 5.71 -9.39 -17.85
N LEU A 115 4.58 -9.70 -17.21
CA LEU A 115 4.27 -9.31 -15.83
C LEU A 115 4.01 -10.55 -14.96
N ASP A 116 4.96 -11.49 -14.96
CA ASP A 116 4.91 -12.70 -14.12
C ASP A 116 5.14 -12.36 -12.65
N ALA A 117 4.39 -13.01 -11.76
CA ALA A 117 4.50 -12.86 -10.30
C ALA A 117 5.92 -13.17 -9.77
N LYS A 118 6.67 -14.05 -10.45
CA LYS A 118 8.04 -14.42 -10.09
C LYS A 118 9.04 -13.26 -10.16
N ARG A 119 8.71 -12.20 -10.90
CA ARG A 119 9.54 -10.99 -10.98
C ARG A 119 9.47 -10.15 -9.70
N PHE A 120 8.44 -10.36 -8.88
CA PHE A 120 8.18 -9.59 -7.67
C PHE A 120 8.73 -10.29 -6.42
N LEU A 121 8.91 -9.52 -5.34
CA LEU A 121 9.29 -10.07 -4.05
C LEU A 121 8.17 -11.00 -3.52
N PRO A 122 8.49 -12.17 -2.91
CA PRO A 122 7.47 -13.18 -2.55
C PRO A 122 6.37 -12.65 -1.64
N ALA A 123 6.72 -11.85 -0.62
CA ALA A 123 5.73 -11.25 0.29
C ALA A 123 4.80 -10.28 -0.44
N VAL A 124 5.32 -9.58 -1.46
CA VAL A 124 4.54 -8.65 -2.29
C VAL A 124 3.66 -9.40 -3.29
N ALA A 125 4.25 -10.32 -4.06
CA ALA A 125 3.52 -11.11 -5.04
C ALA A 125 2.40 -11.93 -4.39
N GLY A 126 2.64 -12.52 -3.23
CA GLY A 126 1.69 -13.37 -2.52
C GLY A 126 0.38 -12.66 -2.18
N TYR A 127 0.41 -11.36 -1.89
CA TYR A 127 -0.79 -10.58 -1.63
C TYR A 127 -1.56 -10.23 -2.92
N PHE A 128 -0.87 -9.85 -3.98
CA PHE A 128 -1.48 -9.39 -5.24
C PHE A 128 -1.76 -10.52 -6.24
N SER A 129 -1.64 -11.78 -5.83
CA SER A 129 -1.90 -12.96 -6.67
C SER A 129 -3.18 -13.69 -6.29
N ASP A 130 -3.67 -14.50 -7.24
CA ASP A 130 -4.71 -15.51 -7.01
C ASP A 130 -4.15 -16.77 -6.32
N GLY A 131 -4.99 -17.79 -6.13
CA GLY A 131 -4.60 -19.07 -5.53
C GLY A 131 -3.56 -19.86 -6.33
N ASP A 132 -3.45 -19.60 -7.63
CA ASP A 132 -2.47 -20.22 -8.54
C ASP A 132 -1.16 -19.40 -8.64
N GLY A 133 -1.05 -18.31 -7.89
CA GLY A 133 0.14 -17.43 -7.88
C GLY A 133 0.21 -16.48 -9.06
N ARG A 134 -0.89 -16.22 -9.79
CA ARG A 134 -0.93 -15.32 -10.95
C ARG A 134 -1.36 -13.92 -10.51
N LEU A 135 -0.69 -12.87 -10.99
CA LEU A 135 -0.98 -11.48 -10.58
C LEU A 135 -2.39 -11.02 -10.95
N LEU A 136 -3.12 -10.54 -9.95
CA LEU A 136 -4.42 -9.86 -10.11
C LEU A 136 -4.26 -8.38 -10.41
N ALA A 137 -3.24 -7.73 -9.82
CA ALA A 137 -2.91 -6.32 -9.98
C ALA A 137 -1.39 -6.12 -9.99
N LEU A 138 -0.92 -4.96 -10.47
CA LEU A 138 0.49 -4.58 -10.34
C LEU A 138 0.76 -4.08 -8.93
N PRO A 139 1.64 -4.71 -8.13
CA PRO A 139 2.13 -4.13 -6.89
C PRO A 139 2.89 -2.83 -7.21
N PHE A 140 2.52 -1.71 -6.58
CA PHE A 140 3.13 -0.42 -6.93
C PHE A 140 3.61 0.38 -5.72
N ALA A 141 2.71 0.82 -4.86
CA ALA A 141 3.02 1.64 -3.69
C ALA A 141 3.11 0.73 -2.45
N ILE A 142 4.23 0.03 -2.27
CA ILE A 142 4.39 -1.00 -1.25
C ILE A 142 5.12 -0.43 -0.04
N SER A 143 4.50 -0.53 1.13
CA SER A 143 5.06 -0.06 2.40
C SER A 143 4.87 -1.08 3.52
N THR A 144 5.52 -0.83 4.66
CA THR A 144 5.36 -1.58 5.89
C THR A 144 5.54 -0.64 7.08
N PRO A 145 4.93 -0.88 8.25
CA PRO A 145 5.15 -0.01 9.39
C PRO A 145 6.58 -0.16 9.91
N VAL A 146 7.18 0.97 10.27
CA VAL A 146 8.52 1.06 10.87
C VAL A 146 8.46 1.97 12.09
N LEU A 147 9.51 1.96 12.91
CA LEU A 147 9.72 2.94 13.97
C LEU A 147 10.61 4.08 13.45
N PHE A 148 10.05 5.28 13.32
CA PHE A 148 10.80 6.52 13.16
C PHE A 148 11.16 7.09 14.52
N TYR A 149 12.33 7.69 14.64
CA TYR A 149 12.74 8.34 15.88
C TYR A 149 13.71 9.50 15.61
N SER A 150 13.76 10.46 16.53
CA SER A 150 14.72 11.55 16.49
C SER A 150 16.01 11.12 17.18
N LYS A 151 17.09 10.90 16.43
CA LYS A 151 18.42 10.64 16.98
C LYS A 151 18.90 11.80 17.85
N THR A 152 18.58 13.02 17.45
CA THR A 152 18.87 14.23 18.25
C THR A 152 18.18 14.20 19.61
N ALA A 153 16.90 13.78 19.66
CA ALA A 153 16.16 13.65 20.91
C ALA A 153 16.77 12.55 21.79
N PHE A 154 17.16 11.41 21.21
CA PHE A 154 17.83 10.32 21.92
C PHE A 154 19.13 10.81 22.57
N ALA A 155 20.02 11.46 21.81
CA ALA A 155 21.26 12.00 22.32
C ALA A 155 21.04 12.99 23.50
N ARG A 156 20.07 13.90 23.37
CA ARG A 156 19.70 14.86 24.42
C ARG A 156 19.16 14.20 25.70
N SER A 157 18.56 13.02 25.55
CA SER A 157 18.00 12.24 26.67
C SER A 157 18.95 11.19 27.22
N GLY A 158 20.24 11.23 26.85
CA GLY A 158 21.24 10.25 27.31
C GLY A 158 21.04 8.84 26.72
N LEU A 159 20.20 8.68 25.70
CA LEU A 159 20.03 7.44 24.96
C LEU A 159 21.03 7.35 23.82
N ASP A 160 21.44 6.12 23.47
CA ASP A 160 22.29 5.88 22.30
C ASP A 160 21.47 6.09 21.00
N PRO A 161 21.83 7.08 20.16
CA PRO A 161 21.10 7.35 18.91
C PRO A 161 21.13 6.21 17.89
N GLU A 162 22.13 5.29 18.00
CA GLU A 162 22.27 4.15 17.08
C GLU A 162 21.60 2.87 17.61
N ARG A 163 21.00 2.94 18.81
CA ARG A 163 20.37 1.78 19.47
C ARG A 163 18.92 2.07 19.89
N PRO A 164 18.01 2.29 18.91
CA PRO A 164 16.59 2.45 19.21
C PRO A 164 15.99 1.17 19.81
N PRO A 165 14.86 1.28 20.53
CA PRO A 165 14.16 0.12 21.09
C PRO A 165 13.82 -0.91 20.01
N ARG A 166 14.18 -2.17 20.21
CA ARG A 166 13.92 -3.29 19.33
C ARG A 166 12.68 -4.09 19.76
N THR A 167 12.36 -4.05 21.04
CA THR A 167 11.26 -4.79 21.63
C THR A 167 10.27 -3.84 22.30
N TRP A 168 9.01 -4.27 22.41
CA TRP A 168 7.99 -3.54 23.18
C TRP A 168 8.32 -3.48 24.68
N TYR A 169 9.28 -4.29 25.15
CA TYR A 169 9.76 -4.24 26.53
C TYR A 169 10.84 -3.17 26.75
N GLU A 170 11.58 -2.78 25.71
CA GLU A 170 12.56 -1.72 25.74
C GLU A 170 11.95 -0.31 25.62
N MET A 171 10.76 -0.20 25.01
CA MET A 171 10.07 1.07 24.76
C MET A 171 9.92 1.94 26.02
N PRO A 172 9.48 1.41 27.21
CA PRO A 172 9.28 2.22 28.40
C PRO A 172 10.53 2.98 28.83
N LYS A 173 11.69 2.34 28.83
CA LYS A 173 12.97 2.98 29.20
C LYS A 173 13.30 4.18 28.28
N ALA A 174 13.07 4.02 26.97
CA ALA A 174 13.30 5.12 26.03
C ALA A 174 12.29 6.25 26.21
N MET A 175 11.01 5.92 26.42
CA MET A 175 9.95 6.92 26.64
C MET A 175 10.17 7.71 27.93
N GLU A 176 10.54 7.04 29.02
CA GLU A 176 10.85 7.67 30.30
C GLU A 176 11.98 8.70 30.17
N ALA A 177 13.12 8.29 29.60
CA ALA A 177 14.27 9.18 29.39
C ALA A 177 13.93 10.41 28.51
N LEU A 178 13.09 10.22 27.48
CA LEU A 178 12.62 11.31 26.62
C LEU A 178 11.74 12.31 27.39
N LEU A 179 10.80 11.82 28.20
CA LEU A 179 9.92 12.68 29.03
C LEU A 179 10.74 13.42 30.11
N GLU A 180 11.69 12.74 30.78
CA GLU A 180 12.59 13.35 31.77
C GLU A 180 13.48 14.44 31.14
N ALA A 181 13.87 14.30 29.88
CA ALA A 181 14.57 15.30 29.10
C ALA A 181 13.69 16.47 28.60
N GLY A 182 12.39 16.47 28.94
CA GLY A 182 11.46 17.56 28.68
C GLY A 182 10.75 17.49 27.33
N PHE A 183 10.75 16.34 26.63
CA PHE A 183 9.95 16.18 25.42
C PHE A 183 8.46 16.02 25.79
N ALA A 184 7.59 16.77 25.12
CA ALA A 184 6.15 16.75 25.41
C ALA A 184 5.45 15.44 25.01
N CYS A 185 6.03 14.72 24.05
CA CYS A 185 5.50 13.47 23.52
C CYS A 185 6.65 12.51 23.23
N ALA A 186 6.75 11.42 24.01
CA ALA A 186 7.79 10.41 23.80
C ALA A 186 7.48 9.51 22.60
N TYR A 187 6.22 9.06 22.46
CA TYR A 187 5.80 8.12 21.43
C TYR A 187 4.39 8.39 20.94
N THR A 188 4.22 8.32 19.62
CA THR A 188 2.91 8.36 18.94
C THR A 188 2.85 7.33 17.80
N THR A 189 1.69 7.19 17.17
CA THR A 189 1.46 6.27 16.04
C THR A 189 0.56 6.89 14.98
N THR A 190 0.63 6.35 13.77
CA THR A 190 -0.37 6.55 12.71
C THR A 190 -1.02 5.22 12.37
N TRP A 191 -2.20 5.24 11.76
CA TRP A 191 -2.90 4.03 11.29
C TRP A 191 -2.97 2.94 12.38
N PRO A 192 -3.52 3.23 13.58
CA PRO A 192 -3.36 2.37 14.76
C PRO A 192 -3.88 0.95 14.57
N ALA A 193 -4.96 0.73 13.84
CA ALA A 193 -5.45 -0.61 13.53
C ALA A 193 -4.44 -1.39 12.68
N TRP A 194 -3.87 -0.75 11.65
CA TRP A 194 -2.87 -1.37 10.78
C TRP A 194 -1.57 -1.70 11.50
N VAL A 195 -1.05 -0.76 12.31
CA VAL A 195 0.21 -0.95 13.06
C VAL A 195 0.04 -1.93 14.20
N HIS A 196 -0.95 -1.69 15.09
CA HIS A 196 -1.04 -2.33 16.40
C HIS A 196 -1.97 -3.56 16.46
N VAL A 197 -2.73 -3.83 15.40
CA VAL A 197 -3.59 -5.03 15.33
C VAL A 197 -3.18 -5.92 14.16
N GLU A 198 -3.22 -5.40 12.94
CA GLU A 198 -2.95 -6.18 11.72
C GLU A 198 -1.47 -6.59 11.63
N ASN A 199 -0.55 -5.62 11.69
CA ASN A 199 0.89 -5.92 11.66
C ASN A 199 1.39 -6.57 12.95
N MET A 200 0.83 -6.23 14.12
CA MET A 200 1.14 -6.93 15.35
C MET A 200 0.83 -8.43 15.23
N SER A 201 -0.30 -8.80 14.63
CA SER A 201 -0.64 -10.20 14.39
C SER A 201 0.37 -10.89 13.49
N THR A 202 0.66 -10.33 12.32
CA THR A 202 1.54 -10.96 11.33
C THR A 202 3.02 -10.93 11.71
N TRP A 203 3.48 -9.85 12.35
CA TRP A 203 4.84 -9.71 12.86
C TRP A 203 5.20 -10.78 13.90
N HIS A 204 4.16 -11.32 14.58
CA HIS A 204 4.28 -12.43 15.53
C HIS A 204 3.67 -13.73 14.99
N ASN A 205 3.39 -13.82 13.68
CA ASN A 205 2.80 -14.98 13.01
C ASN A 205 1.52 -15.50 13.69
N GLN A 206 0.68 -14.57 14.18
CA GLN A 206 -0.63 -14.86 14.73
C GLN A 206 -1.73 -14.72 13.69
N GLU A 207 -2.80 -15.47 13.84
CA GLU A 207 -3.96 -15.40 12.97
C GLU A 207 -4.74 -14.09 13.23
N PHE A 208 -4.98 -13.31 12.18
CA PHE A 208 -5.87 -12.14 12.23
C PHE A 208 -7.31 -12.57 11.92
N ALA A 209 -7.49 -13.44 10.93
CA ALA A 209 -8.76 -14.04 10.56
C ALA A 209 -8.56 -15.47 10.05
N THR A 210 -9.60 -16.29 10.17
CA THR A 210 -9.63 -17.67 9.63
C THR A 210 -9.51 -17.67 8.09
N ARG A 211 -9.43 -18.82 7.48
CA ARG A 211 -9.32 -18.98 6.01
C ARG A 211 -8.11 -18.24 5.43
N ASP A 212 -6.94 -18.43 6.04
CA ASP A 212 -5.70 -17.76 5.61
C ASP A 212 -5.90 -16.22 5.54
N ASN A 213 -6.46 -15.61 6.58
CA ASN A 213 -6.84 -14.20 6.64
C ASN A 213 -7.79 -13.78 5.49
N GLY A 214 -8.73 -14.65 5.10
CA GLY A 214 -9.69 -14.41 4.04
C GLY A 214 -9.19 -14.71 2.61
N LEU A 215 -7.92 -15.08 2.44
CA LEU A 215 -7.37 -15.42 1.12
C LEU A 215 -7.92 -16.76 0.58
N ALA A 216 -8.37 -17.67 1.46
CA ALA A 216 -8.86 -18.99 1.10
C ALA A 216 -10.38 -19.13 1.06
N GLY A 217 -11.17 -18.08 1.34
CA GLY A 217 -12.62 -18.16 1.25
C GLY A 217 -13.36 -16.98 1.86
N LEU A 218 -14.61 -16.80 1.41
CA LEU A 218 -15.50 -15.73 1.85
C LEU A 218 -16.08 -15.96 3.27
N ASP A 219 -16.04 -17.20 3.76
CA ASP A 219 -16.50 -17.62 5.07
C ASP A 219 -15.48 -17.35 6.20
N ALA A 220 -14.52 -16.46 5.95
CA ALA A 220 -13.55 -16.01 6.94
C ALA A 220 -14.22 -15.34 8.14
N ARG A 221 -13.60 -15.48 9.30
CA ARG A 221 -14.02 -14.85 10.57
C ARG A 221 -12.81 -14.23 11.24
N LEU A 222 -12.97 -13.02 11.78
CA LEU A 222 -11.94 -12.36 12.59
C LEU A 222 -11.64 -13.19 13.83
N ALA A 223 -10.36 -13.26 14.18
CA ALA A 223 -9.84 -14.05 15.30
C ALA A 223 -8.70 -13.32 16.04
N PHE A 224 -8.56 -12.02 15.84
CA PHE A 224 -7.41 -11.25 16.37
C PHE A 224 -7.52 -10.92 17.87
N ASN A 225 -8.63 -11.18 18.56
CA ASN A 225 -8.78 -10.99 20.00
C ASN A 225 -7.97 -12.03 20.83
N THR A 226 -6.70 -12.23 20.43
CA THR A 226 -5.76 -13.18 21.02
C THR A 226 -5.16 -12.63 22.31
N HIS A 227 -4.57 -13.51 23.12
CA HIS A 227 -3.81 -13.12 24.32
C HIS A 227 -2.68 -12.11 23.99
N LEU A 228 -2.00 -12.28 22.87
CA LEU A 228 -0.95 -11.36 22.41
C LEU A 228 -1.49 -9.96 22.19
N LEU A 229 -2.58 -9.83 21.39
CA LEU A 229 -3.21 -8.54 21.11
C LEU A 229 -3.78 -7.89 22.36
N MET A 230 -4.44 -8.66 23.23
CA MET A 230 -4.92 -8.17 24.51
C MET A 230 -3.78 -7.60 25.36
N ARG A 231 -2.65 -8.33 25.47
CA ARG A 231 -1.44 -7.86 26.18
C ARG A 231 -0.93 -6.56 25.58
N HIS A 232 -0.82 -6.50 24.25
CA HIS A 232 -0.28 -5.34 23.54
C HIS A 232 -1.16 -4.09 23.73
N ILE A 233 -2.46 -4.20 23.52
CA ILE A 233 -3.40 -3.09 23.68
C ILE A 233 -3.50 -2.65 25.15
N SER A 234 -3.43 -3.59 26.11
CA SER A 234 -3.36 -3.26 27.54
C SER A 234 -2.10 -2.47 27.89
N LYS A 235 -0.96 -2.82 27.29
CA LYS A 235 0.32 -2.08 27.48
C LYS A 235 0.19 -0.66 26.93
N LEU A 236 -0.29 -0.48 25.69
CA LEU A 236 -0.51 0.85 25.09
C LEU A 236 -1.55 1.67 25.90
N SER A 237 -2.60 1.04 26.41
CA SER A 237 -3.56 1.69 27.31
C SER A 237 -2.92 2.19 28.59
N SER A 238 -2.03 1.38 29.20
CA SER A 238 -1.25 1.81 30.37
C SER A 238 -0.34 2.99 30.03
N TRP A 239 0.36 2.92 28.91
CA TRP A 239 1.24 3.99 28.45
C TRP A 239 0.50 5.29 28.12
N SER A 240 -0.71 5.19 27.57
CA SER A 240 -1.56 6.37 27.35
C SER A 240 -1.91 7.06 28.66
N ARG A 241 -2.29 6.31 29.69
CA ARG A 241 -2.59 6.86 31.01
C ARG A 241 -1.38 7.46 31.74
N SER A 242 -0.18 6.91 31.49
CA SER A 242 1.09 7.40 32.07
C SER A 242 1.75 8.50 31.25
N GLY A 243 1.16 8.95 30.15
CA GLY A 243 1.73 9.96 29.26
C GLY A 243 2.87 9.48 28.37
N TYR A 244 3.23 8.19 28.38
CA TYR A 244 4.27 7.62 27.52
C TYR A 244 3.86 7.52 26.07
N PHE A 245 2.59 7.21 25.81
CA PHE A 245 1.99 7.13 24.49
C PHE A 245 0.94 8.22 24.32
N THR A 246 1.07 9.00 23.25
CA THR A 246 0.11 10.04 22.89
C THR A 246 -0.61 9.66 21.60
N TYR A 247 -1.90 9.35 21.71
CA TYR A 247 -2.73 9.13 20.55
C TYR A 247 -3.03 10.46 19.83
N SER A 248 -2.78 10.51 18.53
CA SER A 248 -2.86 11.75 17.74
C SER A 248 -3.97 11.74 16.68
N GLY A 249 -4.61 10.60 16.43
CA GLY A 249 -5.63 10.43 15.40
C GLY A 249 -5.45 9.16 14.56
N ARG A 250 -6.39 8.93 13.64
CA ARG A 250 -6.48 7.67 12.87
C ARG A 250 -5.59 7.61 11.64
N ARG A 251 -5.15 8.76 11.13
CA ARG A 251 -4.42 8.82 9.83
C ARG A 251 -3.02 9.41 10.02
N LEU A 252 -2.76 10.58 9.50
CA LEU A 252 -1.42 11.18 9.42
C LEU A 252 -1.15 12.23 10.53
N GLU A 253 -2.04 12.36 11.50
CA GLU A 253 -1.93 13.36 12.57
C GLU A 253 -0.64 13.17 13.39
N GLY A 254 -0.28 11.91 13.68
CA GLY A 254 0.96 11.57 14.37
C GLY A 254 2.23 11.97 13.61
N GLU A 255 2.19 11.92 12.27
CA GLU A 255 3.31 12.34 11.43
C GLU A 255 3.61 13.83 11.57
N ARG A 256 2.58 14.67 11.64
CA ARG A 256 2.77 16.12 11.82
C ARG A 256 3.43 16.44 13.16
N ARG A 257 3.03 15.77 14.24
CA ARG A 257 3.63 15.95 15.56
C ARG A 257 5.07 15.44 15.63
N PHE A 258 5.37 14.36 14.94
CA PHE A 258 6.74 13.88 14.80
C PHE A 258 7.59 14.84 13.96
N ALA A 259 7.10 15.25 12.80
CA ALA A 259 7.82 16.15 11.89
C ALA A 259 8.13 17.51 12.52
N SER A 260 7.26 18.04 13.40
CA SER A 260 7.50 19.26 14.16
C SER A 260 8.52 19.08 15.32
N GLY A 261 8.92 17.84 15.62
CA GLY A 261 9.80 17.52 16.77
C GLY A 261 9.06 17.47 18.11
N GLU A 262 7.74 17.60 18.14
CA GLU A 262 6.94 17.47 19.36
C GLU A 262 6.99 16.03 19.92
N CYS A 263 6.83 15.03 19.05
CA CYS A 263 6.98 13.62 19.39
C CYS A 263 8.36 13.09 18.97
N ALA A 264 9.04 12.40 19.88
CA ALA A 264 10.40 11.88 19.64
C ALA A 264 10.44 10.54 18.93
N MET A 265 9.40 9.72 19.06
CA MET A 265 9.23 8.42 18.37
C MET A 265 7.84 8.31 17.71
N LEU A 266 7.80 7.62 16.58
CA LEU A 266 6.59 7.43 15.79
C LEU A 266 6.60 6.05 15.11
N THR A 267 5.54 5.26 15.26
CA THR A 267 5.30 4.14 14.35
C THR A 267 4.39 4.58 13.21
N ALA A 268 4.90 4.45 11.97
CA ALA A 268 4.20 4.89 10.75
C ALA A 268 4.63 4.07 9.53
N SER A 269 3.97 4.30 8.41
CA SER A 269 4.34 3.71 7.12
C SER A 269 5.76 4.10 6.71
N SER A 270 6.55 3.15 6.20
CA SER A 270 7.86 3.44 5.61
C SER A 270 7.81 4.47 4.48
N ALA A 271 6.65 4.63 3.82
CA ALA A 271 6.44 5.63 2.79
C ALA A 271 6.50 7.07 3.31
N SER A 272 6.27 7.29 4.62
CA SER A 272 6.40 8.61 5.26
C SER A 272 7.84 9.12 5.30
N TYR A 273 8.83 8.24 5.02
CA TYR A 273 10.23 8.63 4.98
C TYR A 273 10.50 9.80 4.04
N ALA A 274 9.91 9.78 2.84
CA ALA A 274 10.12 10.86 1.86
C ALA A 274 9.56 12.22 2.32
N GLU A 275 8.51 12.21 3.13
CA GLU A 275 7.93 13.45 3.69
C GLU A 275 8.79 14.00 4.84
N PHE A 276 9.56 13.13 5.53
CA PHE A 276 10.41 13.55 6.64
C PHE A 276 11.80 14.01 6.19
N VAL A 277 12.36 13.38 5.14
CA VAL A 277 13.70 13.74 4.65
C VAL A 277 13.72 15.18 4.14
N GLY A 278 14.54 16.01 4.78
CA GLY A 278 14.67 17.43 4.48
C GLY A 278 13.56 18.33 5.06
N ALA A 279 12.53 17.75 5.71
CA ALA A 279 11.46 18.51 6.36
C ALA A 279 11.65 18.61 7.89
N VAL A 280 12.26 17.59 8.52
CA VAL A 280 12.51 17.59 9.96
C VAL A 280 13.79 18.35 10.31
N ALA A 281 13.78 19.06 11.45
CA ALA A 281 14.93 19.85 11.93
C ALA A 281 15.88 19.02 12.82
N PHE A 282 15.76 17.69 12.83
CA PHE A 282 16.56 16.78 13.64
C PHE A 282 17.11 15.63 12.79
N GLU A 283 18.09 14.91 13.30
CA GLU A 283 18.61 13.73 12.64
C GLU A 283 17.59 12.58 12.73
N LEU A 284 17.12 12.13 11.56
CA LEU A 284 16.08 11.10 11.42
C LEU A 284 16.68 9.70 11.56
N GLY A 285 16.15 8.92 12.49
CA GLY A 285 16.40 7.50 12.63
C GLY A 285 15.21 6.67 12.13
N VAL A 286 15.49 5.49 11.55
CA VAL A 286 14.48 4.50 11.16
C VAL A 286 14.91 3.14 11.69
N ALA A 287 14.02 2.46 12.39
CA ALA A 287 14.23 1.13 12.94
C ALA A 287 13.07 0.21 12.60
N GLN A 288 13.29 -1.08 12.76
CA GLN A 288 12.22 -2.07 12.64
C GLN A 288 11.09 -1.80 13.64
N LEU A 289 9.87 -2.18 13.27
CA LEU A 289 8.75 -2.20 14.20
C LEU A 289 9.11 -3.05 15.42
N PRO A 290 8.96 -2.54 16.66
CA PRO A 290 9.26 -3.34 17.84
C PRO A 290 8.43 -4.63 17.89
N TYR A 291 8.97 -5.65 18.54
CA TYR A 291 8.31 -6.96 18.67
C TYR A 291 8.39 -7.47 20.11
N TYR A 292 7.68 -8.55 20.40
CA TYR A 292 7.79 -9.27 21.66
C TYR A 292 8.74 -10.45 21.48
N ASP A 293 9.90 -10.38 22.11
CA ASP A 293 10.97 -11.38 22.02
C ASP A 293 10.66 -12.67 22.79
N ASP A 294 9.66 -12.66 23.67
CA ASP A 294 9.12 -13.83 24.35
C ASP A 294 8.10 -14.62 23.51
N VAL A 295 7.75 -14.12 22.31
CA VAL A 295 6.91 -14.86 21.36
C VAL A 295 7.78 -15.67 20.42
N ARG A 296 7.67 -17.01 20.51
CA ARG A 296 8.49 -17.92 19.72
C ARG A 296 8.37 -17.65 18.22
N GLY A 297 9.51 -17.43 17.58
CA GLY A 297 9.62 -17.17 16.14
C GLY A 297 9.36 -15.72 15.72
N ALA A 298 9.14 -14.82 16.67
CA ALA A 298 9.08 -13.38 16.37
C ALA A 298 10.51 -12.78 16.31
N PRO A 299 10.72 -11.72 15.51
CA PRO A 299 9.78 -11.19 14.52
C PRO A 299 9.70 -12.09 13.29
N HIS A 300 8.53 -12.18 12.66
CA HIS A 300 8.33 -12.98 11.44
C HIS A 300 8.57 -12.12 10.18
N HIS A 301 7.54 -11.60 9.53
CA HIS A 301 7.60 -10.56 8.53
C HIS A 301 6.36 -9.66 8.63
N SER A 302 6.48 -8.39 8.23
CA SER A 302 5.38 -7.45 8.26
C SER A 302 4.40 -7.66 7.10
N LEU A 303 3.17 -7.20 7.26
CA LEU A 303 2.21 -7.12 6.16
C LEU A 303 2.65 -6.09 5.12
N VAL A 304 2.38 -6.42 3.89
CA VAL A 304 2.35 -5.44 2.81
C VAL A 304 1.19 -4.48 3.04
N GLY A 305 1.52 -3.21 3.22
CA GLY A 305 0.58 -2.10 3.16
C GLY A 305 0.72 -1.35 1.84
N GLY A 306 -0.17 -0.37 1.64
CA GLY A 306 -0.14 0.47 0.45
C GLY A 306 -1.08 0.00 -0.63
N ALA A 307 -0.68 0.06 -1.91
CA ALA A 307 -1.63 -0.11 -3.00
C ALA A 307 -1.05 -0.78 -4.25
N GLY A 308 -1.93 -1.46 -4.98
CA GLY A 308 -1.68 -1.95 -6.33
C GLY A 308 -2.48 -1.18 -7.39
N LEU A 309 -2.06 -1.32 -8.64
CA LEU A 309 -2.76 -0.77 -9.81
C LEU A 309 -3.55 -1.89 -10.49
N TRP A 310 -4.86 -1.68 -10.60
CA TRP A 310 -5.81 -2.63 -11.14
C TRP A 310 -6.29 -2.23 -12.52
N VAL A 311 -6.40 -3.21 -13.42
CA VAL A 311 -6.97 -3.02 -14.75
C VAL A 311 -8.49 -3.14 -14.66
N LEU A 312 -9.22 -2.10 -15.09
CA LEU A 312 -10.68 -2.15 -15.14
C LEU A 312 -11.18 -2.76 -16.46
N ALA A 313 -12.31 -3.44 -16.38
CA ALA A 313 -12.93 -4.13 -17.50
C ALA A 313 -13.75 -3.18 -18.40
N GLY A 314 -14.29 -3.70 -19.51
CA GLY A 314 -15.20 -2.97 -20.40
C GLY A 314 -14.53 -1.91 -21.28
N LYS A 315 -13.19 -1.93 -21.38
CA LYS A 315 -12.44 -1.02 -22.25
C LYS A 315 -12.07 -1.71 -23.57
N PRO A 316 -11.95 -0.95 -24.67
CA PRO A 316 -11.44 -1.48 -25.95
C PRO A 316 -10.09 -2.16 -25.80
N ALA A 317 -9.83 -3.18 -26.60
CA ALA A 317 -8.59 -3.95 -26.52
C ALA A 317 -7.32 -3.09 -26.71
N ALA A 318 -7.37 -2.07 -27.59
CA ALA A 318 -6.27 -1.14 -27.81
C ALA A 318 -5.98 -0.29 -26.56
N GLU A 319 -7.02 0.21 -25.88
CA GLU A 319 -6.90 0.98 -24.65
C GLU A 319 -6.38 0.11 -23.49
N THR A 320 -6.91 -1.13 -23.35
CA THR A 320 -6.41 -2.10 -22.37
C THR A 320 -4.94 -2.40 -22.58
N ARG A 321 -4.49 -2.54 -23.84
CA ARG A 321 -3.08 -2.75 -24.18
C ARG A 321 -2.23 -1.56 -23.74
N GLY A 322 -2.68 -0.32 -23.98
CA GLY A 322 -1.99 0.89 -23.53
C GLY A 322 -1.88 0.96 -22.00
N ALA A 323 -2.94 0.60 -21.28
CA ALA A 323 -2.94 0.51 -19.83
C ALA A 323 -1.89 -0.49 -19.32
N VAL A 324 -1.84 -1.69 -19.91
CA VAL A 324 -0.87 -2.73 -19.54
C VAL A 324 0.57 -2.32 -19.89
N LYS A 325 0.81 -1.63 -21.01
CA LYS A 325 2.13 -1.08 -21.35
C LYS A 325 2.63 -0.09 -20.31
N PHE A 326 1.76 0.76 -19.76
CA PHE A 326 2.12 1.62 -18.64
C PHE A 326 2.46 0.82 -17.38
N LEU A 327 1.70 -0.23 -17.05
CA LEU A 327 2.03 -1.11 -15.93
C LEU A 327 3.38 -1.81 -16.12
N ALA A 328 3.67 -2.28 -17.34
CA ALA A 328 4.97 -2.86 -17.67
C ALA A 328 6.13 -1.84 -17.57
N PHE A 329 5.90 -0.59 -17.99
CA PHE A 329 6.83 0.51 -17.77
C PHE A 329 7.13 0.73 -16.29
N LEU A 330 6.10 0.79 -15.44
CA LEU A 330 6.26 0.94 -13.99
C LEU A 330 6.99 -0.26 -13.34
N ALA A 331 6.89 -1.46 -13.92
CA ALA A 331 7.58 -2.67 -13.42
C ALA A 331 9.04 -2.78 -13.86
N ARG A 332 9.55 -1.87 -14.69
CA ARG A 332 10.97 -1.87 -15.10
C ARG A 332 11.89 -1.65 -13.90
N PRO A 333 12.99 -2.38 -13.76
CA PRO A 333 13.88 -2.28 -12.61
C PRO A 333 14.37 -0.85 -12.31
N GLU A 334 14.70 -0.08 -13.35
CA GLU A 334 15.15 1.31 -13.23
C GLU A 334 14.04 2.24 -12.71
N ILE A 335 12.79 2.03 -13.12
CA ILE A 335 11.63 2.80 -12.64
C ILE A 335 11.31 2.44 -11.20
N GLN A 336 11.28 1.14 -10.87
CA GLN A 336 11.06 0.67 -9.51
C GLN A 336 12.15 1.14 -8.53
N ARG A 337 13.42 1.19 -8.99
CA ARG A 337 14.53 1.73 -8.20
C ARG A 337 14.37 3.23 -7.98
N GLU A 338 14.04 4.01 -9.00
CA GLU A 338 13.79 5.45 -8.88
C GLU A 338 12.63 5.72 -7.94
N TRP A 339 11.52 5.01 -8.10
CA TRP A 339 10.36 5.06 -7.22
C TRP A 339 10.74 4.82 -5.77
N HIS A 340 11.44 3.71 -5.48
CA HIS A 340 11.92 3.36 -4.14
C HIS A 340 12.78 4.47 -3.50
N ARG A 341 13.77 4.97 -4.23
CA ARG A 341 14.72 5.97 -3.73
C ARG A 341 14.06 7.30 -3.39
N ARG A 342 13.05 7.69 -4.15
CA ARG A 342 12.41 9.01 -4.05
C ARG A 342 11.17 9.04 -3.16
N THR A 343 10.58 7.91 -2.85
CA THR A 343 9.29 7.85 -2.14
C THR A 343 9.32 7.11 -0.81
N GLY A 344 10.39 6.35 -0.52
CA GLY A 344 10.42 5.47 0.66
C GLY A 344 9.55 4.21 0.54
N TYR A 345 8.78 4.04 -0.54
CA TYR A 345 8.12 2.77 -0.83
C TYR A 345 9.15 1.69 -1.09
N VAL A 346 8.83 0.45 -0.73
CA VAL A 346 9.71 -0.71 -0.97
C VAL A 346 9.71 -1.04 -2.47
N PRO A 347 10.87 -1.42 -3.08
CA PRO A 347 10.88 -1.88 -4.46
C PRO A 347 10.07 -3.17 -4.56
N ALA A 348 9.08 -3.20 -5.45
CA ALA A 348 8.22 -4.37 -5.56
C ALA A 348 8.91 -5.54 -6.27
N THR A 349 9.87 -5.27 -7.19
CA THR A 349 10.53 -6.30 -7.99
C THR A 349 11.88 -6.74 -7.42
N ARG A 350 12.21 -8.04 -7.62
CA ARG A 350 13.51 -8.60 -7.22
C ARG A 350 14.67 -7.87 -7.88
N ALA A 351 14.58 -7.63 -9.18
CA ALA A 351 15.65 -6.99 -9.95
C ALA A 351 15.96 -5.57 -9.45
N ALA A 352 14.94 -4.78 -9.08
CA ALA A 352 15.16 -3.45 -8.54
C ALA A 352 15.85 -3.50 -7.16
N TRP A 353 15.42 -4.43 -6.29
CA TRP A 353 16.04 -4.65 -4.99
C TRP A 353 17.49 -5.12 -5.10
N GLU A 354 17.77 -6.14 -5.92
CA GLU A 354 19.11 -6.68 -6.13
C GLU A 354 20.05 -5.63 -6.70
N ARG A 355 19.57 -4.82 -7.64
CA ARG A 355 20.33 -3.73 -8.22
C ARG A 355 20.64 -2.64 -7.20
N ALA A 356 19.67 -2.19 -6.42
CA ALA A 356 19.91 -1.21 -5.35
C ALA A 356 20.95 -1.74 -4.33
N ARG A 357 20.88 -3.03 -3.98
CA ARG A 357 21.84 -3.69 -3.10
C ARG A 357 23.25 -3.74 -3.70
N SER A 358 23.39 -4.18 -4.95
CA SER A 358 24.69 -4.33 -5.63
C SER A 358 25.37 -2.98 -5.89
N GLU A 359 24.60 -1.91 -6.07
CA GLU A 359 25.10 -0.53 -6.19
C GLU A 359 25.48 0.12 -4.85
N GLY A 360 25.36 -0.60 -3.73
CA GLY A 360 25.70 -0.08 -2.40
C GLY A 360 24.68 0.92 -1.84
N PHE A 361 23.50 1.05 -2.45
CA PHE A 361 22.49 2.03 -2.05
C PHE A 361 22.09 1.90 -0.57
N TYR A 362 21.86 0.68 -0.09
CA TYR A 362 21.46 0.45 1.31
C TYR A 362 22.59 0.66 2.32
N ALA A 363 23.85 0.55 1.91
CA ALA A 363 24.98 0.91 2.75
C ALA A 363 25.07 2.43 2.96
N ALA A 364 24.78 3.19 1.89
CA ALA A 364 24.72 4.66 1.95
C ALA A 364 23.42 5.20 2.58
N HIS A 365 22.32 4.43 2.51
CA HIS A 365 20.98 4.83 2.98
C HIS A 365 20.34 3.71 3.81
N PRO A 366 20.85 3.41 5.02
CA PRO A 366 20.42 2.28 5.84
C PRO A 366 18.92 2.33 6.23
N ALA A 367 18.34 3.52 6.33
CA ALA A 367 16.92 3.70 6.60
C ALA A 367 16.01 3.00 5.58
N HIS A 368 16.39 3.00 4.29
CA HIS A 368 15.64 2.31 3.25
C HIS A 368 15.73 0.77 3.36
N ALA A 369 16.78 0.24 3.98
CA ALA A 369 16.95 -1.20 4.16
C ALA A 369 15.99 -1.77 5.22
N VAL A 370 15.52 -0.96 6.16
CA VAL A 370 14.68 -1.40 7.28
C VAL A 370 13.37 -2.02 6.80
N ALA A 371 12.62 -1.29 6.00
CA ALA A 371 11.31 -1.73 5.51
C ALA A 371 11.40 -3.01 4.66
N ILE A 372 12.38 -3.07 3.75
CA ILE A 372 12.58 -4.26 2.91
C ILE A 372 13.08 -5.46 3.74
N GLY A 373 13.93 -5.20 4.73
CA GLY A 373 14.39 -6.23 5.66
C GLY A 373 13.25 -6.88 6.43
N GLN A 374 12.24 -6.10 6.86
CA GLN A 374 11.04 -6.62 7.52
C GLN A 374 10.17 -7.49 6.60
N LEU A 375 10.10 -7.18 5.32
CA LEU A 375 9.33 -7.96 4.34
C LEU A 375 10.06 -9.24 3.90
N LEU A 376 11.39 -9.27 3.99
CA LEU A 376 12.21 -10.41 3.55
C LEU A 376 12.70 -11.28 4.71
N GLY A 377 12.42 -10.92 5.97
CA GLY A 377 12.94 -11.57 7.16
C GLY A 377 12.64 -13.08 7.22
N ASN A 378 11.44 -13.46 6.86
CA ASN A 378 10.99 -14.86 6.79
C ASN A 378 10.08 -15.09 5.58
N ALA A 379 9.91 -16.33 5.17
CA ALA A 379 8.95 -16.68 4.12
C ALA A 379 7.50 -16.44 4.60
N PRO A 380 6.60 -15.93 3.73
CA PRO A 380 5.21 -15.77 4.07
C PRO A 380 4.53 -17.08 4.48
N THR A 381 3.76 -17.04 5.57
CA THR A 381 2.92 -18.14 6.03
C THR A 381 1.45 -17.87 5.66
N ARG A 382 0.56 -18.81 5.97
CA ARG A 382 -0.89 -18.61 5.89
C ARG A 382 -1.38 -17.42 6.72
N ARG A 383 -0.68 -17.09 7.83
CA ARG A 383 -1.05 -16.02 8.77
C ARG A 383 -0.45 -14.67 8.43
N SER A 384 0.51 -14.62 7.51
CA SER A 384 1.30 -13.40 7.26
C SER A 384 1.35 -12.99 5.78
N ARG A 385 0.82 -13.82 4.87
CA ARG A 385 0.82 -13.56 3.41
C ARG A 385 0.01 -12.34 3.00
N GLY A 386 -0.95 -11.91 3.83
CA GLY A 386 -1.85 -10.79 3.59
C GLY A 386 -3.19 -10.97 4.30
N ILE A 387 -4.04 -9.94 4.22
CA ILE A 387 -5.42 -9.96 4.72
C ILE A 387 -6.34 -9.55 3.56
N ARG A 388 -7.34 -10.37 3.24
CA ARG A 388 -8.28 -10.12 2.14
C ARG A 388 -9.71 -10.40 2.60
N LEU A 389 -10.31 -9.41 3.24
CA LEU A 389 -11.64 -9.52 3.86
C LEU A 389 -12.61 -8.54 3.18
N GLY A 390 -13.86 -8.96 2.99
CA GLY A 390 -14.93 -8.07 2.60
C GLY A 390 -15.20 -7.02 3.69
N GLU A 391 -15.70 -5.84 3.29
CA GLU A 391 -15.99 -4.73 4.22
C GLU A 391 -14.80 -4.33 5.11
N PHE A 392 -13.56 -4.56 4.65
CA PHE A 392 -12.39 -4.43 5.53
C PHE A 392 -12.14 -2.97 5.93
N ALA A 393 -12.49 -1.99 5.10
CA ALA A 393 -12.44 -0.58 5.48
C ALA A 393 -13.36 -0.28 6.67
N ALA A 394 -14.59 -0.80 6.66
CA ALA A 394 -15.53 -0.67 7.77
C ALA A 394 -15.08 -1.44 9.01
N ILE A 395 -14.50 -2.63 8.84
CA ILE A 395 -13.91 -3.41 9.95
C ILE A 395 -12.78 -2.62 10.60
N ARG A 396 -11.85 -2.05 9.80
CA ARG A 396 -10.75 -1.22 10.33
C ARG A 396 -11.27 0.00 11.09
N ALA A 397 -12.33 0.65 10.58
CA ALA A 397 -12.97 1.77 11.30
C ALA A 397 -13.55 1.35 12.65
N ILE A 398 -14.17 0.16 12.75
CA ILE A 398 -14.65 -0.41 14.01
C ILE A 398 -13.47 -0.66 14.97
N VAL A 399 -12.38 -1.25 14.50
CA VAL A 399 -11.19 -1.48 15.32
C VAL A 399 -10.63 -0.16 15.84
N GLU A 400 -10.52 0.87 15.00
CA GLU A 400 -10.04 2.20 15.41
C GLU A 400 -10.96 2.84 16.46
N GLU A 401 -12.28 2.74 16.30
CA GLU A 401 -13.27 3.22 17.29
C GLU A 401 -13.08 2.55 18.65
N GLU A 402 -12.94 1.23 18.68
CA GLU A 402 -12.74 0.47 19.90
C GLU A 402 -11.39 0.78 20.58
N LEU A 403 -10.32 0.96 19.78
CA LEU A 403 -9.04 1.39 20.31
C LEU A 403 -9.10 2.80 20.91
N GLU A 404 -9.80 3.74 20.27
CA GLU A 404 -10.02 5.07 20.82
C GLU A 404 -10.75 5.05 22.17
N ALA A 405 -11.77 4.20 22.32
CA ALA A 405 -12.44 4.01 23.59
C ALA A 405 -11.49 3.47 24.68
N VAL A 406 -10.54 2.62 24.30
CA VAL A 406 -9.48 2.15 25.21
C VAL A 406 -8.53 3.29 25.61
N TRP A 407 -8.09 4.12 24.64
CA TRP A 407 -7.18 5.23 24.93
C TRP A 407 -7.83 6.30 25.83
N ARG A 408 -9.13 6.52 25.70
CA ARG A 408 -9.88 7.41 26.59
C ARG A 408 -10.22 6.79 27.95
N GLY A 409 -9.89 5.50 28.16
CA GLY A 409 -10.22 4.79 29.41
C GLY A 409 -11.70 4.40 29.56
N GLU A 410 -12.49 4.51 28.51
CA GLU A 410 -13.93 4.22 28.49
C GLU A 410 -14.23 2.71 28.36
N ARG A 411 -13.27 1.94 27.84
CA ARG A 411 -13.43 0.49 27.60
C ARG A 411 -12.17 -0.29 27.97
N ALA A 412 -12.36 -1.43 28.60
CA ALA A 412 -11.25 -2.34 28.88
C ALA A 412 -10.73 -2.97 27.56
N PRO A 413 -9.41 -3.15 27.39
CA PRO A 413 -8.80 -3.69 26.17
C PRO A 413 -9.41 -5.00 25.67
N LYS A 414 -9.69 -5.93 26.58
CA LYS A 414 -10.32 -7.21 26.23
C LYS A 414 -11.72 -7.01 25.62
N LEU A 415 -12.54 -6.20 26.26
CA LEU A 415 -13.90 -5.94 25.79
C LEU A 415 -13.90 -5.20 24.44
N ALA A 416 -12.96 -4.27 24.23
CA ALA A 416 -12.80 -3.57 22.98
C ALA A 416 -12.43 -4.52 21.81
N LEU A 417 -11.48 -5.42 22.04
CA LEU A 417 -11.09 -6.41 21.02
C LEU A 417 -12.21 -7.41 20.74
N ASP A 418 -12.92 -7.90 21.76
CA ASP A 418 -14.04 -8.82 21.60
C ASP A 418 -15.19 -8.15 20.82
N GLU A 419 -15.51 -6.90 21.11
CA GLU A 419 -16.54 -6.12 20.43
C GLU A 419 -16.16 -5.85 18.97
N ALA A 420 -14.89 -5.47 18.70
CA ALA A 420 -14.40 -5.28 17.36
C ALA A 420 -14.52 -6.57 16.53
N VAL A 421 -14.16 -7.72 17.10
CA VAL A 421 -14.32 -9.03 16.46
C VAL A 421 -15.79 -9.37 16.21
N ALA A 422 -16.66 -9.13 17.17
CA ALA A 422 -18.11 -9.43 17.05
C ALA A 422 -18.77 -8.57 15.96
N ARG A 423 -18.56 -7.26 15.99
CA ARG A 423 -19.08 -6.29 15.00
C ARG A 423 -18.51 -6.56 13.61
N GLY A 424 -17.21 -6.76 13.51
CA GLY A 424 -16.54 -7.07 12.24
C GLY A 424 -17.02 -8.40 11.65
N ASN A 425 -17.21 -9.43 12.46
CA ASN A 425 -17.79 -10.70 12.01
C ASN A 425 -19.23 -10.57 11.52
N ALA A 426 -20.02 -9.63 12.06
CA ALA A 426 -21.34 -9.33 11.53
C ALA A 426 -21.29 -8.74 10.11
N LEU A 427 -20.29 -7.88 9.83
CA LEU A 427 -20.01 -7.36 8.48
C LEU A 427 -19.62 -8.48 7.53
N LEU A 428 -18.67 -9.33 7.93
CA LEU A 428 -18.20 -10.46 7.10
C LEU A 428 -19.34 -11.43 6.73
N ARG A 429 -20.24 -11.75 7.68
CA ARG A 429 -21.40 -12.60 7.38
C ARG A 429 -22.34 -11.96 6.35
N ARG A 430 -22.58 -10.66 6.44
CA ARG A 430 -23.42 -9.93 5.47
C ARG A 430 -22.77 -9.92 4.08
N PHE A 431 -21.47 -9.64 4.02
CA PHE A 431 -20.72 -9.68 2.77
C PHE A 431 -20.73 -11.07 2.14
N GLU A 432 -20.48 -12.13 2.92
CA GLU A 432 -20.55 -13.53 2.46
C GLU A 432 -21.92 -13.86 1.87
N ALA A 433 -23.00 -13.52 2.57
CA ALA A 433 -24.36 -13.77 2.12
C ALA A 433 -24.67 -13.05 0.79
N ALA A 434 -24.29 -11.77 0.68
CA ALA A 434 -24.46 -10.99 -0.54
C ALA A 434 -23.70 -11.59 -1.74
N GLN A 435 -22.44 -12.04 -1.52
CA GLN A 435 -21.63 -12.64 -2.56
C GLN A 435 -22.14 -14.02 -2.99
N ARG A 436 -22.70 -14.81 -2.08
CA ARG A 436 -23.34 -16.09 -2.39
C ARG A 436 -24.62 -15.89 -3.24
N GLN A 437 -25.47 -14.94 -2.88
CA GLN A 437 -26.67 -14.59 -3.65
C GLN A 437 -26.33 -14.12 -5.07
N ALA A 438 -25.33 -13.24 -5.21
CA ALA A 438 -24.84 -12.79 -6.51
C ALA A 438 -24.22 -13.95 -7.36
N GLY A 439 -23.70 -15.00 -6.71
CA GLY A 439 -23.15 -16.20 -7.37
C GLY A 439 -24.18 -17.18 -7.89
N THR A 440 -25.35 -17.24 -7.26
CA THR A 440 -26.45 -18.13 -7.69
C THR A 440 -27.27 -17.55 -8.83
N GLY A 441 -27.12 -16.25 -9.15
CA GLY A 441 -27.80 -15.57 -10.26
C GLY A 441 -27.11 -15.69 -11.63
N VAL A 442 -26.08 -16.53 -11.80
CA VAL A 442 -25.49 -16.80 -13.12
C VAL A 442 -26.40 -17.72 -13.93
N PRO A 443 -26.89 -17.30 -15.12
CA PRO A 443 -27.64 -18.19 -15.97
C PRO A 443 -26.83 -19.45 -16.28
N ALA A 444 -27.48 -20.59 -16.19
CA ALA A 444 -26.91 -21.88 -16.59
C ALA A 444 -26.30 -21.76 -18.00
N ARG A 445 -25.06 -22.24 -18.15
CA ARG A 445 -24.38 -22.34 -19.44
C ARG A 445 -25.31 -23.06 -20.42
N PRO A 446 -25.54 -22.53 -21.63
CA PRO A 446 -26.32 -23.31 -22.64
C PRO A 446 -25.62 -24.65 -22.89
N PRO A 447 -26.36 -25.73 -23.11
CA PRO A 447 -25.79 -27.03 -23.44
C PRO A 447 -24.96 -26.93 -24.71
N ARG A 448 -23.85 -27.69 -24.78
CA ARG A 448 -22.91 -27.77 -25.90
C ARG A 448 -23.59 -28.31 -27.15
#